data_13cfae99fe6c53e7ac5882ea4801edd5
#
_entry.id   13cfae99fe6c53e7ac5882ea4801edd5
#
_cell.length_a   1.000
_cell.length_b   1.000
_cell.length_c   1.000
_cell.angle_alpha   90.00
_cell.angle_beta   90.00
_cell.angle_gamma   90.00
#
_symmetry.space_group_name_H-M   'P 1'
#
loop_
_entity.id
_entity.type
_entity.pdbx_description
1 polymer ?
#
loop_
_entity_poly.entity_id
_entity_poly.type
_entity_poly.pdbx_seq_one_letter_code
_entity_poly.pdbx_strand_id
1 'polypeptide(L)'
;MTKIMIIRHAEKPTPDGAFRGVSICGSHDRHDLSVRGWQRAGALVRFFAPHGGSPAPPISTPQSIFASAATPASPSLRAKHTVSPLAEVLGLAVHAYHPDGDEDGVAASILTAASPVLIAWHHHSIPELVRAIAGDVDGCPPAWPDDRFDLVWILEQTADERWSFSQAVQRLLAYDPVEPA
;
A
#
# COMPACT_ATOMS: atom_id res chain seq x y z
N MET A 1 4.33 -19.60 6.06
CA MET A 1 3.04 -18.98 5.66
C MET A 1 3.34 -17.61 5.11
N THR A 2 2.89 -17.31 3.92
CA THR A 2 3.11 -16.01 3.26
C THR A 2 1.93 -15.09 3.59
N LYS A 3 2.22 -13.86 4.03
CA LYS A 3 1.24 -12.80 4.25
C LYS A 3 1.62 -11.59 3.42
N ILE A 4 0.67 -11.07 2.66
CA ILE A 4 0.84 -9.90 1.81
C ILE A 4 -0.25 -8.89 2.17
N MET A 5 0.17 -7.68 2.50
CA MET A 5 -0.70 -6.55 2.83
C MET A 5 -0.60 -5.53 1.71
N ILE A 6 -1.71 -5.23 1.08
CA ILE A 6 -1.80 -4.33 -0.07
C ILE A 6 -2.53 -3.07 0.37
N ILE A 7 -1.91 -1.93 0.14
CA ILE A 7 -2.52 -0.61 0.36
C ILE A 7 -2.49 0.20 -0.93
N ARG A 8 -3.45 1.08 -1.10
CA ARG A 8 -3.37 2.13 -2.09
C ARG A 8 -2.34 3.16 -1.66
N HIS A 9 -1.66 3.83 -2.61
CA HIS A 9 -0.90 5.04 -2.29
C HIS A 9 -1.78 6.06 -1.54
N ALA A 10 -1.20 6.83 -0.63
CA ALA A 10 -1.91 7.83 0.15
C ALA A 10 -2.47 8.97 -0.73
N GLU A 11 -3.18 9.91 -0.12
CA GLU A 11 -3.99 10.91 -0.78
C GLU A 11 -3.19 11.76 -1.77
N LYS A 12 -3.73 11.82 -2.99
CA LYS A 12 -3.17 12.60 -4.10
C LYS A 12 -3.73 14.05 -4.11
N PRO A 13 -3.08 14.97 -4.84
CA PRO A 13 -3.66 16.27 -5.15
C PRO A 13 -5.01 16.14 -5.83
N THR A 14 -5.91 17.10 -5.60
CA THR A 14 -7.20 17.15 -6.30
C THR A 14 -7.09 17.92 -7.62
N PRO A 15 -7.90 17.55 -8.64
CA PRO A 15 -7.87 18.22 -9.95
C PRO A 15 -8.22 19.71 -9.87
N ASP A 16 -9.09 20.11 -8.92
CA ASP A 16 -9.53 21.49 -8.68
C ASP A 16 -8.45 22.34 -7.94
N GLY A 17 -7.34 21.70 -7.53
CA GLY A 17 -6.27 22.38 -6.81
C GLY A 17 -6.58 22.71 -5.35
N ALA A 18 -7.72 22.27 -4.81
CA ALA A 18 -8.07 22.45 -3.40
C ALA A 18 -7.03 21.79 -2.48
N PHE A 19 -6.52 20.63 -2.89
CA PHE A 19 -5.42 19.96 -2.22
C PHE A 19 -4.23 19.85 -3.16
N ARG A 20 -3.15 20.54 -2.84
CA ARG A 20 -1.91 20.53 -3.63
C ARG A 20 -1.01 19.36 -3.23
N GLY A 21 -0.31 18.79 -4.21
CA GLY A 21 0.79 17.86 -3.97
C GLY A 21 2.03 18.63 -3.53
N VAL A 22 2.76 18.04 -2.61
CA VAL A 22 4.00 18.61 -2.09
C VAL A 22 5.08 17.54 -2.01
N SER A 23 6.30 17.90 -2.40
CA SER A 23 7.47 17.06 -2.21
C SER A 23 7.79 16.92 -0.71
N ILE A 24 8.67 16.01 -0.37
CA ILE A 24 9.15 15.85 1.00
C ILE A 24 9.81 17.14 1.56
N CYS A 25 10.31 18.01 0.69
CA CYS A 25 10.87 19.31 1.07
C CYS A 25 9.81 20.45 1.14
N GLY A 26 8.52 20.13 0.95
CA GLY A 26 7.43 21.11 1.01
C GLY A 26 7.21 21.91 -0.28
N SER A 27 8.00 21.71 -1.34
CA SER A 27 7.79 22.36 -2.63
C SER A 27 6.58 21.74 -3.36
N HIS A 28 5.88 22.55 -4.16
CA HIS A 28 4.76 22.05 -4.97
C HIS A 28 5.22 20.97 -5.93
N ASP A 29 4.57 19.80 -5.87
CA ASP A 29 4.76 18.68 -6.81
C ASP A 29 3.43 17.95 -7.04
N ARG A 30 2.90 18.05 -8.27
CA ARG A 30 1.65 17.39 -8.67
C ARG A 30 1.75 15.86 -8.75
N HIS A 31 2.95 15.31 -8.78
CA HIS A 31 3.22 13.88 -8.89
C HIS A 31 3.44 13.22 -7.52
N ASP A 32 3.46 14.01 -6.46
CA ASP A 32 3.66 13.57 -5.09
C ASP A 32 2.36 13.58 -4.26
N LEU A 33 2.48 13.27 -2.99
CA LEU A 33 1.38 13.23 -2.04
C LEU A 33 0.83 14.63 -1.73
N SER A 34 -0.44 14.70 -1.40
CA SER A 34 -1.00 15.88 -0.73
C SER A 34 -0.49 15.96 0.71
N VAL A 35 -0.71 17.09 1.39
CA VAL A 35 -0.40 17.23 2.83
C VAL A 35 -1.10 16.12 3.63
N ARG A 36 -2.38 15.81 3.31
CA ARG A 36 -3.12 14.71 3.94
C ARG A 36 -2.45 13.36 3.65
N GLY A 37 -1.96 13.14 2.43
CA GLY A 37 -1.23 11.93 2.08
C GLY A 37 0.06 11.75 2.88
N TRP A 38 0.79 12.83 3.13
CA TRP A 38 1.97 12.79 4.00
C TRP A 38 1.61 12.52 5.47
N GLN A 39 0.49 13.06 5.95
CA GLN A 39 -0.03 12.72 7.29
C GLN A 39 -0.33 11.22 7.39
N ARG A 40 -0.98 10.62 6.37
CA ARG A 40 -1.21 9.18 6.34
C ARG A 40 0.09 8.40 6.28
N ALA A 41 1.03 8.75 5.42
CA ALA A 41 2.33 8.10 5.33
C ALA A 41 3.07 8.09 6.68
N GLY A 42 3.03 9.20 7.42
CA GLY A 42 3.58 9.27 8.77
C GLY A 42 2.82 8.42 9.79
N ALA A 43 1.48 8.39 9.72
CA ALA A 43 0.64 7.60 10.62
C ALA A 43 0.78 6.08 10.38
N LEU A 44 1.02 5.64 9.13
CA LEU A 44 1.28 4.24 8.79
C LEU A 44 2.48 3.66 9.54
N VAL A 45 3.45 4.49 9.94
CA VAL A 45 4.59 4.06 10.76
C VAL A 45 4.09 3.40 12.06
N ARG A 46 3.17 4.03 12.78
CA ARG A 46 2.64 3.48 14.04
C ARG A 46 1.62 2.38 13.83
N PHE A 47 0.96 2.37 12.71
CA PHE A 47 0.01 1.33 12.33
C PHE A 47 0.70 -0.01 12.07
N PHE A 48 1.82 -0.01 11.34
CA PHE A 48 2.58 -1.23 11.01
C PHE A 48 3.73 -1.52 11.97
N ALA A 49 4.23 -0.52 12.70
CA ALA A 49 5.33 -0.64 13.67
C ALA A 49 5.01 0.14 14.96
N PRO A 50 4.08 -0.34 15.78
CA PRO A 50 3.72 0.32 17.04
C PRO A 50 4.89 0.27 18.03
N HIS A 51 4.96 1.27 18.93
CA HIS A 51 5.93 1.26 20.01
C HIS A 51 5.65 0.15 21.01
N GLY A 52 6.67 -0.65 21.30
CA GLY A 52 6.65 -1.61 22.41
C GLY A 52 5.74 -2.82 22.19
N GLY A 53 5.41 -3.16 20.92
CA GLY A 53 4.56 -4.31 20.64
C GLY A 53 4.45 -4.65 19.17
N SER A 54 3.51 -5.52 18.85
CA SER A 54 3.13 -5.87 17.48
C SER A 54 1.82 -5.19 17.10
N PRO A 55 1.59 -4.96 15.81
CA PRO A 55 0.29 -4.48 15.34
C PRO A 55 -0.86 -5.41 15.76
N ALA A 56 -2.05 -4.85 15.90
CA ALA A 56 -3.24 -5.66 16.13
C ALA A 56 -3.55 -6.54 14.90
N PRO A 57 -3.87 -7.83 15.09
CA PRO A 57 -4.32 -8.67 13.97
C PRO A 57 -5.51 -8.05 13.23
N PRO A 58 -5.61 -8.23 11.91
CA PRO A 58 -4.77 -9.07 11.05
C PRO A 58 -3.50 -8.38 10.53
N ILE A 59 -3.18 -7.17 10.97
CA ILE A 59 -1.99 -6.42 10.54
C ILE A 59 -0.71 -7.04 11.12
N SER A 60 0.36 -6.96 10.37
CA SER A 60 1.69 -7.43 10.78
C SER A 60 2.76 -6.39 10.42
N THR A 61 3.84 -6.34 11.18
CA THR A 61 5.01 -5.54 10.80
C THR A 61 5.67 -6.18 9.57
N PRO A 62 5.84 -5.43 8.45
CA PRO A 62 6.42 -5.99 7.25
C PRO A 62 7.92 -6.29 7.40
N GLN A 63 8.38 -7.33 6.71
CA GLN A 63 9.80 -7.66 6.52
C GLN A 63 10.29 -7.26 5.12
N SER A 64 9.37 -7.02 4.19
CA SER A 64 9.67 -6.50 2.86
C SER A 64 8.65 -5.43 2.47
N ILE A 65 9.09 -4.37 1.80
CA ILE A 65 8.24 -3.27 1.38
C ILE A 65 8.41 -3.04 -0.12
N PHE A 66 7.29 -3.05 -0.84
CA PHE A 66 7.21 -2.79 -2.27
C PHE A 66 6.37 -1.55 -2.57
N ALA A 67 6.65 -0.91 -3.69
CA ALA A 67 5.85 0.19 -4.23
C ALA A 67 5.95 0.22 -5.75
N SER A 68 4.93 0.77 -6.44
CA SER A 68 5.04 0.99 -7.87
C SER A 68 6.17 1.98 -8.20
N ALA A 69 6.93 1.66 -9.25
CA ALA A 69 8.00 2.51 -9.74
C ALA A 69 7.43 3.72 -10.50
N ALA A 70 8.05 4.89 -10.32
CA ALA A 70 7.84 6.01 -11.21
C ALA A 70 8.57 5.79 -12.53
N THR A 71 7.93 6.17 -13.65
CA THR A 71 8.52 6.13 -14.99
C THR A 71 8.38 7.49 -15.67
N PRO A 72 9.07 7.76 -16.77
CA PRO A 72 8.87 8.98 -17.55
C PRO A 72 7.40 9.15 -18.03
N ALA A 73 6.71 8.05 -18.32
CA ALA A 73 5.29 8.06 -18.72
C ALA A 73 4.33 8.21 -17.54
N SER A 74 4.72 7.71 -16.35
CA SER A 74 3.95 7.82 -15.11
C SER A 74 4.88 8.26 -13.96
N PRO A 75 5.19 9.56 -13.84
CA PRO A 75 6.21 10.07 -12.90
C PRO A 75 5.70 10.17 -11.45
N SER A 76 4.69 9.37 -11.08
CA SER A 76 4.09 9.38 -9.74
C SER A 76 5.04 8.79 -8.69
N LEU A 77 5.39 9.59 -7.69
CA LEU A 77 6.17 9.17 -6.52
C LEU A 77 5.29 8.68 -5.36
N ARG A 78 3.96 8.80 -5.50
CA ARG A 78 3.02 8.61 -4.39
C ARG A 78 3.11 7.25 -3.72
N ALA A 79 3.17 6.16 -4.48
CA ALA A 79 3.24 4.81 -3.90
C ALA A 79 4.52 4.64 -3.06
N LYS A 80 5.66 5.04 -3.61
CA LYS A 80 6.94 5.00 -2.89
C LYS A 80 6.92 5.86 -1.63
N HIS A 81 6.46 7.11 -1.74
CA HIS A 81 6.45 8.04 -0.62
C HIS A 81 5.42 7.68 0.46
N THR A 82 4.37 6.95 0.12
CA THR A 82 3.41 6.42 1.11
C THR A 82 4.09 5.50 2.12
N VAL A 83 5.04 4.68 1.69
CA VAL A 83 5.69 3.67 2.54
C VAL A 83 7.10 4.05 2.98
N SER A 84 7.69 5.11 2.41
CA SER A 84 9.07 5.52 2.72
C SER A 84 9.30 5.83 4.21
N PRO A 85 8.40 6.54 4.94
CA PRO A 85 8.61 6.79 6.37
C PRO A 85 8.63 5.52 7.21
N LEU A 86 7.78 4.54 6.86
CA LEU A 86 7.77 3.24 7.52
C LEU A 86 9.05 2.45 7.22
N ALA A 87 9.46 2.43 5.95
CA ALA A 87 10.68 1.74 5.53
C ALA A 87 11.91 2.28 6.28
N GLU A 88 12.02 3.60 6.41
CA GLU A 88 13.11 4.25 7.16
C GLU A 88 13.13 3.82 8.63
N VAL A 89 11.98 3.82 9.30
CA VAL A 89 11.88 3.40 10.72
C VAL A 89 12.22 1.93 10.92
N LEU A 90 11.88 1.07 9.95
CA LEU A 90 12.18 -0.37 10.00
C LEU A 90 13.59 -0.71 9.50
N GLY A 91 14.33 0.24 8.92
CA GLY A 91 15.62 -0.02 8.27
C GLY A 91 15.51 -0.89 7.02
N LEU A 92 14.37 -0.85 6.32
CA LEU A 92 14.10 -1.63 5.12
C LEU A 92 14.25 -0.78 3.85
N ALA A 93 14.67 -1.42 2.76
CA ALA A 93 14.61 -0.80 1.44
C ALA A 93 13.17 -0.83 0.89
N VAL A 94 12.77 0.20 0.14
CA VAL A 94 11.56 0.17 -0.69
C VAL A 94 11.91 -0.38 -2.06
N HIS A 95 11.39 -1.57 -2.40
CA HIS A 95 11.55 -2.18 -3.71
C HIS A 95 10.56 -1.55 -4.71
N ALA A 96 11.03 -0.59 -5.49
CA ALA A 96 10.24 0.15 -6.48
C ALA A 96 10.85 -0.03 -7.89
N TYR A 97 10.83 -1.27 -8.40
CA TYR A 97 11.41 -1.65 -9.69
C TYR A 97 10.36 -1.91 -10.77
N HIS A 98 9.13 -2.23 -10.37
CA HIS A 98 8.02 -2.57 -11.25
C HIS A 98 7.06 -1.39 -11.35
N PRO A 99 6.78 -0.87 -12.54
CA PRO A 99 5.77 0.18 -12.71
C PRO A 99 4.35 -0.38 -12.59
N ASP A 100 3.39 0.50 -12.42
CA ASP A 100 1.98 0.20 -12.62
C ASP A 100 1.76 -0.34 -14.05
N GLY A 101 1.07 -1.48 -14.17
CA GLY A 101 0.95 -2.26 -15.40
C GLY A 101 1.90 -3.46 -15.50
N ASP A 102 2.81 -3.66 -14.52
CA ASP A 102 3.69 -4.85 -14.44
C ASP A 102 3.34 -5.67 -13.17
N GLU A 103 2.05 -6.01 -13.03
CA GLU A 103 1.53 -6.74 -11.87
C GLU A 103 2.11 -8.14 -11.78
N ASP A 104 2.34 -8.82 -12.89
CA ASP A 104 2.98 -10.15 -12.94
C ASP A 104 4.43 -10.10 -12.47
N GLY A 105 5.19 -9.09 -12.90
CA GLY A 105 6.59 -8.90 -12.50
C GLY A 105 6.74 -8.63 -11.00
N VAL A 106 5.91 -7.73 -10.45
CA VAL A 106 5.94 -7.44 -9.02
C VAL A 106 5.42 -8.61 -8.20
N ALA A 107 4.40 -9.35 -8.66
CA ALA A 107 3.90 -10.54 -7.99
C ALA A 107 4.99 -11.62 -7.86
N ALA A 108 5.74 -11.90 -8.93
CA ALA A 108 6.87 -12.83 -8.88
C ALA A 108 7.94 -12.40 -7.86
N SER A 109 8.23 -11.10 -7.77
CA SER A 109 9.17 -10.54 -6.78
C SER A 109 8.66 -10.66 -5.35
N ILE A 110 7.37 -10.39 -5.12
CA ILE A 110 6.71 -10.47 -3.80
C ILE A 110 6.72 -11.90 -3.27
N LEU A 111 6.41 -12.88 -4.13
CA LEU A 111 6.31 -14.30 -3.73
C LEU A 111 7.63 -14.90 -3.28
N THR A 112 8.76 -14.28 -3.63
CA THR A 112 10.11 -14.69 -3.20
C THR A 112 10.67 -13.85 -2.06
N ALA A 113 9.98 -12.79 -1.65
CA ALA A 113 10.44 -11.87 -0.62
C ALA A 113 10.19 -12.40 0.80
N ALA A 114 10.89 -11.81 1.77
CA ALA A 114 10.67 -12.09 3.19
C ALA A 114 9.28 -11.60 3.62
N SER A 115 8.48 -12.51 4.18
CA SER A 115 7.10 -12.25 4.66
C SER A 115 7.09 -11.92 6.15
N PRO A 116 6.18 -11.02 6.61
CA PRO A 116 5.09 -10.37 5.88
C PRO A 116 5.56 -9.30 4.89
N VAL A 117 4.86 -9.17 3.76
CA VAL A 117 5.12 -8.16 2.73
C VAL A 117 4.10 -7.03 2.83
N LEU A 118 4.54 -5.78 2.68
CA LEU A 118 3.67 -4.63 2.44
C LEU A 118 3.93 -4.09 1.04
N ILE A 119 2.86 -3.83 0.29
CA ILE A 119 2.95 -3.16 -1.01
C ILE A 119 2.01 -1.98 -1.10
N ALA A 120 2.51 -0.82 -1.56
CA ALA A 120 1.71 0.34 -1.94
C ALA A 120 1.56 0.38 -3.46
N TRP A 121 0.32 0.37 -3.96
CA TRP A 121 0.03 0.27 -5.38
C TRP A 121 -1.02 1.28 -5.84
N HIS A 122 -1.36 1.25 -7.14
CA HIS A 122 -2.42 2.06 -7.72
C HIS A 122 -3.77 1.35 -7.60
N HIS A 123 -4.80 2.04 -7.09
CA HIS A 123 -6.09 1.43 -6.75
C HIS A 123 -6.76 0.69 -7.92
N HIS A 124 -6.62 1.22 -9.14
CA HIS A 124 -7.25 0.63 -10.32
C HIS A 124 -6.64 -0.70 -10.75
N SER A 125 -5.37 -0.96 -10.42
CA SER A 125 -4.65 -2.20 -10.74
C SER A 125 -4.41 -3.12 -9.53
N ILE A 126 -4.88 -2.75 -8.32
CA ILE A 126 -4.81 -3.65 -7.16
C ILE A 126 -5.55 -4.98 -7.40
N PRO A 127 -6.74 -5.03 -8.03
CA PRO A 127 -7.40 -6.31 -8.32
C PRO A 127 -6.58 -7.21 -9.25
N GLU A 128 -5.92 -6.65 -10.25
CA GLU A 128 -5.01 -7.38 -11.15
C GLU A 128 -3.79 -7.89 -10.38
N LEU A 129 -3.23 -7.07 -9.48
CA LEU A 129 -2.13 -7.48 -8.62
C LEU A 129 -2.52 -8.66 -7.71
N VAL A 130 -3.70 -8.62 -7.10
CA VAL A 130 -4.23 -9.76 -6.32
C VAL A 130 -4.32 -11.01 -7.17
N ARG A 131 -4.85 -10.88 -8.38
CA ARG A 131 -4.99 -12.01 -9.31
C ARG A 131 -3.63 -12.57 -9.74
N ALA A 132 -2.65 -11.72 -9.98
CA ALA A 132 -1.28 -12.13 -10.31
C ALA A 132 -0.58 -12.86 -9.14
N ILE A 133 -0.88 -12.48 -7.89
CA ILE A 133 -0.30 -13.10 -6.69
C ILE A 133 -0.99 -14.43 -6.34
N ALA A 134 -2.31 -14.46 -6.34
CA ALA A 134 -3.10 -15.50 -5.68
C ALA A 134 -4.16 -16.15 -6.57
N GLY A 135 -4.30 -15.70 -7.83
CA GLY A 135 -5.41 -16.12 -8.68
C GLY A 135 -6.74 -15.53 -8.23
N ASP A 136 -7.81 -16.23 -8.53
CA ASP A 136 -9.14 -15.88 -8.03
C ASP A 136 -9.28 -16.32 -6.57
N VAL A 137 -9.51 -15.36 -5.68
CA VAL A 137 -9.64 -15.61 -4.24
C VAL A 137 -11.06 -15.22 -3.78
N ASP A 138 -11.71 -16.13 -3.08
CA ASP A 138 -13.06 -15.91 -2.56
C ASP A 138 -13.13 -14.67 -1.66
N GLY A 139 -14.16 -13.87 -1.86
CA GLY A 139 -14.40 -12.65 -1.07
C GLY A 139 -13.56 -11.45 -1.46
N CYS A 140 -12.65 -11.56 -2.44
CA CYS A 140 -11.90 -10.42 -2.95
C CYS A 140 -12.82 -9.54 -3.83
N PRO A 141 -12.98 -8.23 -3.54
CA PRO A 141 -13.78 -7.35 -4.38
C PRO A 141 -13.20 -7.20 -5.78
N PRO A 142 -14.04 -7.02 -6.82
CA PRO A 142 -13.57 -6.87 -8.20
C PRO A 142 -12.90 -5.52 -8.47
N ALA A 143 -13.08 -4.54 -7.58
CA ALA A 143 -12.49 -3.21 -7.69
C ALA A 143 -12.16 -2.63 -6.31
N TRP A 144 -11.12 -1.81 -6.25
CA TRP A 144 -10.82 -0.97 -5.10
C TRP A 144 -11.66 0.31 -5.18
N PRO A 145 -12.38 0.73 -4.11
CA PRO A 145 -13.19 1.93 -4.15
C PRO A 145 -12.36 3.20 -4.36
N ASP A 146 -12.81 4.06 -5.29
CA ASP A 146 -12.04 5.23 -5.76
C ASP A 146 -11.74 6.27 -4.67
N ASP A 147 -12.60 6.37 -3.67
CA ASP A 147 -12.51 7.33 -2.58
C ASP A 147 -11.80 6.79 -1.32
N ARG A 148 -11.44 5.49 -1.32
CA ARG A 148 -10.82 4.84 -0.15
C ARG A 148 -9.31 4.85 -0.24
N PHE A 149 -8.67 5.45 0.77
CA PHE A 149 -7.21 5.46 0.98
C PHE A 149 -6.79 4.72 2.27
N ASP A 150 -7.76 4.29 3.04
CA ASP A 150 -7.63 3.77 4.40
C ASP A 150 -7.78 2.25 4.50
N LEU A 151 -7.93 1.55 3.38
CA LEU A 151 -8.06 0.09 3.37
C LEU A 151 -6.69 -0.60 3.37
N VAL A 152 -6.67 -1.80 3.92
CA VAL A 152 -5.60 -2.80 3.73
C VAL A 152 -6.26 -4.07 3.24
N TRP A 153 -5.93 -4.53 2.04
CA TRP A 153 -6.27 -5.86 1.55
C TRP A 153 -5.19 -6.83 1.98
N ILE A 154 -5.58 -7.97 2.50
CA ILE A 154 -4.67 -8.92 3.12
C ILE A 154 -4.87 -10.28 2.46
N LEU A 155 -3.79 -10.81 1.90
CA LEU A 155 -3.70 -12.16 1.37
C LEU A 155 -2.85 -12.99 2.32
N GLU A 156 -3.38 -14.14 2.75
CA GLU A 156 -2.65 -15.10 3.59
C GLU A 156 -2.67 -16.47 2.93
N GLN A 157 -1.47 -17.03 2.74
CA GLN A 157 -1.34 -18.38 2.22
C GLN A 157 -1.46 -19.36 3.38
N THR A 158 -2.38 -20.31 3.25
CA THR A 158 -2.61 -21.38 4.22
C THR A 158 -1.56 -22.49 4.09
N ALA A 159 -1.55 -23.45 5.03
CA ALA A 159 -0.60 -24.56 5.01
C ALA A 159 -0.78 -25.51 3.81
N ASP A 160 -1.95 -25.55 3.22
CA ASP A 160 -2.31 -26.29 2.01
C ASP A 160 -2.20 -25.45 0.73
N GLU A 161 -1.37 -24.40 0.78
CA GLU A 161 -1.02 -23.51 -0.33
C GLU A 161 -2.19 -22.72 -0.93
N ARG A 162 -3.36 -22.74 -0.32
CA ARG A 162 -4.49 -21.92 -0.73
C ARG A 162 -4.37 -20.51 -0.17
N TRP A 163 -4.89 -19.54 -0.92
CA TRP A 163 -4.97 -18.16 -0.50
C TRP A 163 -6.32 -17.84 0.14
N SER A 164 -6.29 -17.02 1.18
CA SER A 164 -7.46 -16.39 1.77
C SER A 164 -7.34 -14.87 1.67
N PHE A 165 -8.49 -14.20 1.59
CA PHE A 165 -8.60 -12.76 1.53
C PHE A 165 -9.30 -12.21 2.77
N SER A 166 -8.82 -11.07 3.25
CA SER A 166 -9.51 -10.27 4.27
C SER A 166 -9.21 -8.79 4.07
N GLN A 167 -10.02 -7.93 4.72
CA GLN A 167 -9.81 -6.48 4.71
C GLN A 167 -9.67 -5.94 6.13
N ALA A 168 -8.86 -4.89 6.27
CA ALA A 168 -8.78 -4.07 7.46
C ALA A 168 -8.89 -2.58 7.10
N VAL A 169 -9.34 -1.77 8.06
CA VAL A 169 -9.37 -0.31 7.95
C VAL A 169 -8.28 0.28 8.82
N GLN A 170 -7.57 1.27 8.28
CA GLN A 170 -6.46 1.92 8.99
C GLN A 170 -6.95 2.82 10.14
N ARG A 171 -8.02 3.58 9.95
CA ARG A 171 -8.58 4.54 10.93
C ARG A 171 -7.52 5.50 11.49
N LEU A 172 -6.70 6.07 10.62
CA LEU A 172 -5.54 6.87 11.02
C LEU A 172 -5.82 8.36 11.01
N LEU A 173 -6.71 8.80 10.12
CA LEU A 173 -7.00 10.22 9.94
C LEU A 173 -8.46 10.52 10.24
N ALA A 174 -8.74 11.76 10.62
CA ALA A 174 -10.11 12.22 10.78
C ALA A 174 -10.90 11.98 9.48
N TYR A 175 -12.15 11.51 9.63
CA TYR A 175 -13.08 11.12 8.56
C TYR A 175 -12.72 9.83 7.81
N ASP A 176 -11.73 9.06 8.25
CA ASP A 176 -11.57 7.69 7.74
C ASP A 176 -12.82 6.88 8.13
N PRO A 177 -13.42 6.11 7.20
CA PRO A 177 -14.52 5.22 7.51
C PRO A 177 -14.18 4.19 8.58
N VAL A 178 -15.18 3.72 9.31
CA VAL A 178 -14.98 2.74 10.38
C VAL A 178 -15.11 1.29 9.92
N GLU A 179 -15.67 1.07 8.73
CA GLU A 179 -15.96 -0.25 8.19
C GLU A 179 -15.20 -0.48 6.86
N PRO A 180 -14.85 -1.74 6.55
CA PRO A 180 -14.36 -2.11 5.23
C PRO A 180 -15.36 -1.72 4.13
N ALA A 181 -14.91 -1.79 2.89
CA ALA A 181 -15.75 -1.52 1.72
C ALA A 181 -16.40 -2.81 1.22
#